data_204ee93a804db6e05c14e3cff636d40d
#
_entry.id   204ee93a804db6e05c14e3cff636d40d
#
_cell.length_a   1.000
_cell.length_b   1.000
_cell.length_c   1.000
_cell.angle_alpha   90.00
_cell.angle_beta   90.00
_cell.angle_gamma   90.00
#
_symmetry.space_group_name_H-M   'P 1'
#
loop_
_entity.id
_entity.type
_entity.pdbx_description
1 polymer ?
#
loop_
_entity_poly.entity_id
_entity_poly.type
_entity_poly.pdbx_seq_one_letter_code
_entity_poly.pdbx_strand_id
1 'polypeptide(L)'
;MSKKEKWIYGILVAGSVLAALKMLFWGYGLDEEYQIIMSYRNIKGDTMFGLMHESHQTSSFLCTFFMWLYRLITGGYTGVVIWLRFCGTLIHLLLSVFVYRVAKKDFKSDNAFLVALIYFNLVPKQMMIPEFANMQMWFFTLTVLCLVKYFLAGEKKRYLTGCGLALSLEVLAYPSMVLQLPFLLAVIWLVAERQKVRACVHVAGTCLASALLYVGYFVLRDGGISGLIATVGRIATWDGAHDGTTGGAKWLIILQNAGVYLLWTAAICVVAFLVNKVILKKEKELLFVSIADCAVLISCGVQLIFWVVLNRGYEYLHLHVAVMLVAGVNYYFCGKREKPERLLLLAGILGTVVSLLGICILTNLNLLVSTAHAGVGMVFAVLLRNSCIVHDEDDNRKKVFALLAVLCLTLIVGKGYTMRQSRDFSNVLESKARLLYGPAAGCITDFDTAQIYNRVYEMWETVDLQDANLLVVSESVNSPMNTWYMFDESSICHYSIINPSFYDERLLTYWKMFPAKAPDVIAVECSEGQPVPGADKWIMKYVTEEFDYTQIVESYFVRLYMR
;
A
#
# COMPACT_ATOMS: atom_id res chain seq x y z
N MET A 1 -20.30 2.26 29.56
CA MET A 1 -20.12 3.45 28.67
C MET A 1 -20.97 4.61 29.14
N SER A 2 -20.33 5.76 29.37
CA SER A 2 -21.01 7.02 29.67
C SER A 2 -21.74 7.59 28.44
N LYS A 3 -22.68 8.55 28.63
CA LYS A 3 -23.35 9.25 27.52
C LYS A 3 -22.31 9.97 26.61
N LYS A 4 -21.27 10.54 27.22
CA LYS A 4 -20.18 11.23 26.52
C LYS A 4 -19.36 10.27 25.62
N GLU A 5 -19.01 9.09 26.13
CA GLU A 5 -18.30 8.07 25.33
C GLU A 5 -19.14 7.63 24.13
N LYS A 6 -20.46 7.44 24.29
CA LYS A 6 -21.34 7.08 23.14
C LYS A 6 -21.33 8.14 22.04
N TRP A 7 -21.33 9.42 22.40
CA TRP A 7 -21.24 10.52 21.44
C TRP A 7 -19.89 10.52 20.70
N ILE A 8 -18.79 10.34 21.43
CA ILE A 8 -17.45 10.24 20.80
C ILE A 8 -17.40 9.07 19.81
N TYR A 9 -17.91 7.90 20.20
CA TYR A 9 -18.02 6.76 19.28
C TYR A 9 -18.84 7.10 18.04
N GLY A 10 -19.98 7.75 18.20
CA GLY A 10 -20.82 8.18 17.07
C GLY A 10 -20.07 9.09 16.10
N ILE A 11 -19.34 10.08 16.61
CA ILE A 11 -18.51 11.00 15.79
C ILE A 11 -17.41 10.26 15.06
N LEU A 12 -16.68 9.37 15.75
CA LEU A 12 -15.58 8.61 15.14
C LEU A 12 -16.09 7.63 14.06
N VAL A 13 -17.22 6.98 14.29
CA VAL A 13 -17.83 6.10 13.27
C VAL A 13 -18.29 6.92 12.06
N ALA A 14 -19.00 8.02 12.29
CA ALA A 14 -19.45 8.90 11.20
C ALA A 14 -18.25 9.45 10.40
N GLY A 15 -17.21 9.94 11.09
CA GLY A 15 -15.98 10.39 10.46
C GLY A 15 -15.27 9.30 9.66
N SER A 16 -15.20 8.07 10.20
CA SER A 16 -14.60 6.92 9.50
C SER A 16 -15.37 6.56 8.21
N VAL A 17 -16.72 6.59 8.29
CA VAL A 17 -17.57 6.34 7.11
C VAL A 17 -17.37 7.44 6.06
N LEU A 18 -17.38 8.70 6.47
CA LEU A 18 -17.15 9.83 5.55
C LEU A 18 -15.76 9.76 4.90
N ALA A 19 -14.71 9.45 5.67
CA ALA A 19 -13.36 9.27 5.14
C ALA A 19 -13.29 8.09 4.16
N ALA A 20 -13.97 6.98 4.45
CA ALA A 20 -14.05 5.83 3.54
C ALA A 20 -14.82 6.17 2.25
N LEU A 21 -15.95 6.87 2.35
CA LEU A 21 -16.71 7.34 1.18
C LEU A 21 -15.88 8.30 0.32
N LYS A 22 -15.16 9.24 0.95
CA LYS A 22 -14.23 10.10 0.24
C LYS A 22 -13.19 9.27 -0.53
N MET A 23 -12.60 8.26 0.09
CA MET A 23 -11.59 7.42 -0.54
C MET A 23 -12.13 6.58 -1.72
N LEU A 24 -13.42 6.27 -1.74
CA LEU A 24 -14.02 5.58 -2.89
C LEU A 24 -14.02 6.47 -4.14
N PHE A 25 -14.25 7.76 -3.97
CA PHE A 25 -14.53 8.65 -5.09
C PHE A 25 -13.43 9.67 -5.36
N TRP A 26 -12.72 10.18 -4.36
CA TRP A 26 -11.76 11.29 -4.50
C TRP A 26 -10.32 10.82 -4.66
N GLY A 27 -9.65 11.43 -5.61
CA GLY A 27 -8.24 11.20 -5.91
C GLY A 27 -8.01 10.11 -6.93
N TYR A 28 -6.78 10.07 -7.42
CA TYR A 28 -6.30 9.06 -8.35
C TYR A 28 -4.81 8.82 -8.08
N GLY A 29 -4.39 7.59 -7.87
CA GLY A 29 -3.05 7.26 -7.42
C GLY A 29 -2.24 6.46 -8.42
N LEU A 30 -0.94 6.78 -8.53
CA LEU A 30 0.02 6.06 -9.37
C LEU A 30 -0.01 4.54 -9.15
N ASP A 31 0.13 4.11 -7.90
CA ASP A 31 0.23 2.68 -7.59
C ASP A 31 -1.10 1.95 -7.83
N GLU A 32 -2.21 2.69 -7.71
CA GLU A 32 -3.53 2.19 -8.08
C GLU A 32 -3.61 1.90 -9.57
N GLU A 33 -3.23 2.86 -10.39
CA GLU A 33 -3.22 2.75 -11.84
C GLU A 33 -2.29 1.63 -12.31
N TYR A 34 -1.07 1.61 -11.78
CA TYR A 34 -0.10 0.57 -12.04
C TYR A 34 -0.65 -0.83 -11.74
N GLN A 35 -1.31 -0.99 -10.58
CA GLN A 35 -1.93 -2.24 -10.19
C GLN A 35 -3.08 -2.66 -11.13
N ILE A 36 -3.90 -1.69 -11.55
CA ILE A 36 -5.02 -1.91 -12.47
C ILE A 36 -4.50 -2.38 -13.83
N ILE A 37 -3.47 -1.72 -14.36
CA ILE A 37 -2.93 -2.04 -15.68
C ILE A 37 -2.20 -3.40 -15.69
N MET A 38 -1.45 -3.74 -14.65
CA MET A 38 -0.91 -5.11 -14.53
C MET A 38 -2.01 -6.17 -14.54
N SER A 39 -3.11 -5.89 -13.83
CA SER A 39 -4.25 -6.80 -13.78
C SER A 39 -4.97 -6.90 -15.13
N TYR A 40 -5.09 -5.80 -15.84
CA TYR A 40 -5.64 -5.75 -17.18
C TYR A 40 -4.80 -6.57 -18.17
N ARG A 41 -3.47 -6.43 -18.14
CA ARG A 41 -2.54 -7.24 -18.95
C ARG A 41 -2.77 -8.74 -18.73
N ASN A 42 -2.91 -9.17 -17.48
CA ASN A 42 -3.21 -10.57 -17.16
C ASN A 42 -4.53 -11.05 -17.77
N ILE A 43 -5.57 -10.19 -17.79
CA ILE A 43 -6.87 -10.51 -18.38
C ILE A 43 -6.78 -10.58 -19.90
N LYS A 44 -5.96 -9.72 -20.53
CA LYS A 44 -5.71 -9.73 -21.99
C LYS A 44 -4.77 -10.87 -22.42
N GLY A 45 -4.26 -11.67 -21.48
CA GLY A 45 -3.46 -12.87 -21.78
C GLY A 45 -1.96 -12.69 -21.67
N ASP A 46 -1.46 -11.52 -21.26
CA ASP A 46 -0.04 -11.33 -20.97
C ASP A 46 0.36 -12.19 -19.77
N THR A 47 1.44 -12.95 -19.94
CA THR A 47 1.89 -13.88 -18.90
C THR A 47 2.87 -13.20 -17.96
N MET A 48 2.65 -13.39 -16.63
CA MET A 48 3.64 -12.98 -15.63
C MET A 48 4.96 -13.71 -15.89
N PHE A 49 6.08 -13.00 -15.75
CA PHE A 49 7.44 -13.49 -16.02
C PHE A 49 7.67 -14.02 -17.45
N GLY A 50 6.71 -13.86 -18.35
CA GLY A 50 6.85 -14.13 -19.78
C GLY A 50 6.84 -12.82 -20.56
N LEU A 51 5.65 -12.33 -20.86
CA LEU A 51 5.42 -11.05 -21.55
C LEU A 51 5.49 -9.84 -20.62
N MET A 52 5.25 -10.02 -19.32
CA MET A 52 5.31 -8.95 -18.31
C MET A 52 6.67 -8.96 -17.60
N HIS A 53 7.30 -7.79 -17.54
CA HIS A 53 8.56 -7.57 -16.82
C HIS A 53 8.40 -6.54 -15.69
N GLU A 54 7.22 -6.48 -15.10
CA GLU A 54 6.89 -5.59 -13.97
C GLU A 54 7.51 -6.11 -12.68
N SER A 55 8.11 -5.23 -11.89
CA SER A 55 8.72 -5.60 -10.60
C SER A 55 7.72 -6.09 -9.56
N HIS A 56 6.48 -5.56 -9.59
CA HIS A 56 5.40 -5.94 -8.66
C HIS A 56 4.29 -6.79 -9.30
N GLN A 57 4.55 -7.42 -10.46
CA GLN A 57 3.52 -8.16 -11.20
C GLN A 57 2.81 -9.24 -10.37
N THR A 58 3.51 -9.85 -9.42
CA THR A 58 2.95 -10.89 -8.54
C THR A 58 1.84 -10.37 -7.64
N SER A 59 1.78 -9.07 -7.38
CA SER A 59 0.74 -8.45 -6.55
C SER A 59 -0.61 -8.33 -7.26
N SER A 60 -0.66 -8.52 -8.59
CA SER A 60 -1.89 -8.26 -9.35
C SER A 60 -2.99 -9.31 -9.16
N PHE A 61 -2.74 -10.43 -8.48
CA PHE A 61 -3.65 -11.59 -8.42
C PHE A 61 -5.05 -11.26 -7.89
N LEU A 62 -5.19 -10.49 -6.81
CA LEU A 62 -6.52 -10.11 -6.28
C LEU A 62 -7.19 -9.07 -7.17
N CYS A 63 -6.45 -8.08 -7.63
CA CYS A 63 -6.97 -7.05 -8.51
C CYS A 63 -7.46 -7.67 -9.83
N THR A 64 -6.69 -8.57 -10.43
CA THR A 64 -7.06 -9.34 -11.63
C THR A 64 -8.38 -10.09 -11.43
N PHE A 65 -8.53 -10.79 -10.29
CA PHE A 65 -9.76 -11.52 -9.97
C PHE A 65 -10.98 -10.59 -9.91
N PHE A 66 -10.87 -9.46 -9.20
CA PHE A 66 -11.99 -8.53 -9.06
C PHE A 66 -12.29 -7.76 -10.36
N MET A 67 -11.28 -7.44 -11.17
CA MET A 67 -11.47 -6.85 -12.49
C MET A 67 -12.15 -7.83 -13.47
N TRP A 68 -11.70 -9.09 -13.47
CA TRP A 68 -12.34 -10.14 -14.27
C TRP A 68 -13.81 -10.32 -13.87
N LEU A 69 -14.10 -10.36 -12.57
CA LEU A 69 -15.48 -10.44 -12.07
C LEU A 69 -16.31 -9.22 -12.50
N TYR A 70 -15.74 -8.03 -12.43
CA TYR A 70 -16.40 -6.81 -12.87
C TYR A 70 -16.75 -6.86 -14.35
N ARG A 71 -15.78 -7.19 -15.20
CA ARG A 71 -15.99 -7.33 -16.64
C ARG A 71 -17.06 -8.39 -16.98
N LEU A 72 -17.07 -9.51 -16.26
CA LEU A 72 -18.08 -10.56 -16.44
C LEU A 72 -19.49 -10.05 -16.14
N ILE A 73 -19.66 -9.15 -15.18
CA ILE A 73 -20.96 -8.60 -14.76
C ILE A 73 -21.38 -7.44 -15.67
N THR A 74 -20.45 -6.55 -16.04
CA THR A 74 -20.77 -5.28 -16.73
C THR A 74 -20.53 -5.31 -18.23
N GLY A 75 -19.77 -6.28 -18.73
CA GLY A 75 -19.36 -6.39 -20.13
C GLY A 75 -18.17 -5.51 -20.53
N GLY A 76 -17.64 -4.65 -19.62
CA GLY A 76 -16.54 -3.74 -19.91
C GLY A 76 -15.82 -3.27 -18.65
N TYR A 77 -15.05 -2.18 -18.78
CA TYR A 77 -14.22 -1.66 -17.68
C TYR A 77 -14.67 -0.28 -17.16
N THR A 78 -15.71 0.33 -17.71
CA THR A 78 -16.18 1.65 -17.28
C THR A 78 -16.54 1.67 -15.80
N GLY A 79 -15.85 2.50 -15.01
CA GLY A 79 -16.05 2.61 -13.56
C GLY A 79 -15.36 1.53 -12.72
N VAL A 80 -14.51 0.69 -13.30
CA VAL A 80 -13.83 -0.42 -12.60
C VAL A 80 -12.96 0.06 -11.42
N VAL A 81 -12.42 1.27 -11.46
CA VAL A 81 -11.63 1.85 -10.35
C VAL A 81 -12.45 1.92 -9.08
N ILE A 82 -13.68 2.45 -9.14
CA ILE A 82 -14.56 2.54 -7.97
C ILE A 82 -14.93 1.15 -7.44
N TRP A 83 -15.19 0.21 -8.36
CA TRP A 83 -15.44 -1.18 -7.97
C TRP A 83 -14.28 -1.80 -7.20
N LEU A 84 -13.04 -1.62 -7.67
CA LEU A 84 -11.85 -2.14 -7.00
C LEU A 84 -11.63 -1.49 -5.63
N ARG A 85 -11.87 -0.19 -5.50
CA ARG A 85 -11.84 0.53 -4.22
C ARG A 85 -12.91 0.00 -3.26
N PHE A 86 -14.11 -0.30 -3.75
CA PHE A 86 -15.17 -0.93 -2.96
C PHE A 86 -14.73 -2.32 -2.48
N CYS A 87 -14.20 -3.18 -3.36
CA CYS A 87 -13.71 -4.50 -3.01
C CYS A 87 -12.58 -4.43 -1.95
N GLY A 88 -11.61 -3.54 -2.14
CA GLY A 88 -10.54 -3.32 -1.17
C GLY A 88 -11.05 -2.83 0.19
N THR A 89 -11.99 -1.88 0.19
CA THR A 89 -12.64 -1.38 1.42
C THR A 89 -13.38 -2.48 2.15
N LEU A 90 -14.07 -3.37 1.41
CA LEU A 90 -14.77 -4.52 2.00
C LEU A 90 -13.81 -5.51 2.66
N ILE A 91 -12.71 -5.86 1.98
CA ILE A 91 -11.67 -6.72 2.56
C ILE A 91 -11.12 -6.09 3.84
N HIS A 92 -10.80 -4.81 3.80
CA HIS A 92 -10.26 -4.09 4.94
C HIS A 92 -11.25 -4.03 6.12
N LEU A 93 -12.54 -3.84 5.85
CA LEU A 93 -13.61 -3.91 6.86
C LEU A 93 -13.69 -5.30 7.50
N LEU A 94 -13.63 -6.37 6.69
CA LEU A 94 -13.64 -7.75 7.21
C LEU A 94 -12.45 -8.03 8.12
N LEU A 95 -11.26 -7.53 7.77
CA LEU A 95 -10.07 -7.61 8.62
C LEU A 95 -10.22 -6.76 9.88
N SER A 96 -10.82 -5.58 9.80
CA SER A 96 -11.13 -4.76 10.98
C SER A 96 -12.05 -5.49 11.96
N VAL A 97 -13.05 -6.21 11.45
CA VAL A 97 -13.90 -7.09 12.27
C VAL A 97 -13.11 -8.24 12.89
N PHE A 98 -12.13 -8.79 12.16
CA PHE A 98 -11.25 -9.82 12.72
C PHE A 98 -10.36 -9.26 13.84
N VAL A 99 -9.75 -8.09 13.64
CA VAL A 99 -9.01 -7.35 14.68
C VAL A 99 -9.90 -7.09 15.90
N TYR A 100 -11.15 -6.63 15.70
CA TYR A 100 -12.12 -6.46 16.79
C TYR A 100 -12.31 -7.74 17.61
N ARG A 101 -12.53 -8.87 16.91
CA ARG A 101 -12.76 -10.15 17.58
C ARG A 101 -11.55 -10.60 18.40
N VAL A 102 -10.35 -10.44 17.87
CA VAL A 102 -9.10 -10.75 18.58
C VAL A 102 -8.92 -9.83 19.79
N ALA A 103 -9.05 -8.52 19.60
CA ALA A 103 -8.94 -7.55 20.69
C ALA A 103 -9.97 -7.80 21.81
N LYS A 104 -11.23 -8.10 21.45
CA LYS A 104 -12.31 -8.32 22.42
C LYS A 104 -12.22 -9.66 23.11
N LYS A 105 -11.96 -10.73 22.36
CA LYS A 105 -12.05 -12.11 22.88
C LYS A 105 -10.73 -12.58 23.48
N ASP A 106 -9.62 -12.33 22.79
CA ASP A 106 -8.34 -12.90 23.17
C ASP A 106 -7.56 -11.97 24.12
N PHE A 107 -7.63 -10.66 23.91
CA PHE A 107 -7.00 -9.66 24.78
C PHE A 107 -7.97 -9.02 25.79
N LYS A 108 -9.26 -9.38 25.76
CA LYS A 108 -10.31 -8.87 26.68
C LYS A 108 -10.34 -7.34 26.75
N SER A 109 -9.97 -6.66 25.66
CA SER A 109 -9.90 -5.21 25.62
C SER A 109 -11.29 -4.57 25.69
N ASP A 110 -11.51 -3.64 26.61
CA ASP A 110 -12.74 -2.85 26.70
C ASP A 110 -12.85 -1.87 25.54
N ASN A 111 -11.72 -1.46 24.97
CA ASN A 111 -11.64 -0.55 23.83
C ASN A 111 -11.50 -1.28 22.49
N ALA A 112 -11.86 -2.57 22.40
CA ALA A 112 -11.68 -3.40 21.21
C ALA A 112 -12.28 -2.77 19.94
N PHE A 113 -13.40 -2.04 20.07
CA PHE A 113 -14.01 -1.35 18.94
C PHE A 113 -13.15 -0.19 18.42
N LEU A 114 -12.54 0.60 19.32
CA LEU A 114 -11.60 1.66 18.91
C LEU A 114 -10.35 1.07 18.24
N VAL A 115 -9.84 -0.05 18.75
CA VAL A 115 -8.71 -0.76 18.10
C VAL A 115 -9.05 -1.13 16.66
N ALA A 116 -10.24 -1.70 16.45
CA ALA A 116 -10.72 -2.05 15.12
C ALA A 116 -10.97 -0.81 14.24
N LEU A 117 -11.47 0.27 14.81
CA LEU A 117 -11.70 1.51 14.08
C LEU A 117 -10.39 2.21 13.70
N ILE A 118 -9.36 2.14 14.57
CA ILE A 118 -8.00 2.57 14.24
C ILE A 118 -7.49 1.75 13.05
N TYR A 119 -7.59 0.41 13.10
CA TYR A 119 -7.19 -0.44 11.98
C TYR A 119 -7.95 -0.07 10.69
N PHE A 120 -9.28 0.10 10.76
CA PHE A 120 -10.09 0.49 9.61
C PHE A 120 -9.67 1.83 8.99
N ASN A 121 -9.11 2.73 9.77
CA ASN A 121 -8.60 4.01 9.29
C ASN A 121 -7.13 3.97 8.87
N LEU A 122 -6.45 2.83 8.96
CA LEU A 122 -5.11 2.66 8.37
C LEU A 122 -5.21 2.45 6.87
N VAL A 123 -4.44 3.21 6.10
CA VAL A 123 -4.28 3.02 4.66
C VAL A 123 -2.86 3.44 4.28
N PRO A 124 -2.00 2.54 3.80
CA PRO A 124 -0.62 2.86 3.50
C PRO A 124 -0.43 3.96 2.46
N LYS A 125 -1.30 4.02 1.44
CA LYS A 125 -1.13 4.92 0.29
C LYS A 125 -2.38 5.72 -0.09
N GLN A 126 -3.26 6.04 0.83
CA GLN A 126 -4.52 6.78 0.64
C GLN A 126 -5.59 6.12 -0.24
N MET A 127 -5.28 5.14 -1.05
CA MET A 127 -6.24 4.42 -1.89
C MET A 127 -6.49 3.03 -1.32
N MET A 128 -7.74 2.59 -1.31
CA MET A 128 -8.13 1.29 -0.75
C MET A 128 -8.52 0.32 -1.86
N ILE A 129 -7.56 -0.04 -2.70
CA ILE A 129 -7.72 -1.11 -3.69
C ILE A 129 -6.86 -2.33 -3.29
N PRO A 130 -7.07 -3.50 -3.89
CA PRO A 130 -6.18 -4.65 -3.74
C PRO A 130 -4.83 -4.43 -4.47
N GLU A 131 -4.04 -3.44 -4.00
CA GLU A 131 -2.69 -3.15 -4.49
C GLU A 131 -1.64 -3.63 -3.48
N PHE A 132 -0.39 -3.70 -3.90
CA PHE A 132 0.70 -4.34 -3.16
C PHE A 132 0.86 -3.83 -1.71
N ALA A 133 0.72 -2.53 -1.44
CA ALA A 133 0.90 -1.99 -0.10
C ALA A 133 -0.28 -2.32 0.84
N ASN A 134 -1.52 -2.23 0.35
CA ASN A 134 -2.70 -2.63 1.11
C ASN A 134 -2.69 -4.13 1.39
N MET A 135 -2.37 -4.95 0.39
CA MET A 135 -2.28 -6.40 0.56
C MET A 135 -1.16 -6.80 1.50
N GLN A 136 0.01 -6.13 1.45
CA GLN A 136 1.09 -6.34 2.41
C GLN A 136 0.59 -6.10 3.84
N MET A 137 -0.07 -4.98 4.12
CA MET A 137 -0.65 -4.68 5.44
C MET A 137 -1.71 -5.72 5.86
N TRP A 138 -2.59 -6.15 4.94
CA TRP A 138 -3.62 -7.14 5.24
C TRP A 138 -3.04 -8.49 5.60
N PHE A 139 -2.12 -8.98 4.79
CA PHE A 139 -1.53 -10.30 4.99
C PHE A 139 -0.55 -10.33 6.17
N PHE A 140 0.21 -9.25 6.40
CA PHE A 140 1.00 -9.12 7.62
C PHE A 140 0.13 -9.15 8.88
N THR A 141 -0.99 -8.42 8.88
CA THR A 141 -1.96 -8.46 9.97
C THR A 141 -2.44 -9.90 10.22
N LEU A 142 -2.84 -10.62 9.17
CA LEU A 142 -3.27 -12.01 9.28
C LEU A 142 -2.16 -12.92 9.80
N THR A 143 -0.93 -12.75 9.32
CA THR A 143 0.25 -13.51 9.76
C THR A 143 0.43 -13.38 11.28
N VAL A 144 0.48 -12.15 11.79
CA VAL A 144 0.66 -11.89 13.23
C VAL A 144 -0.54 -12.39 14.04
N LEU A 145 -1.78 -12.11 13.61
CA LEU A 145 -2.96 -12.52 14.36
C LEU A 145 -3.18 -14.04 14.34
N CYS A 146 -2.84 -14.73 13.25
CA CYS A 146 -2.84 -16.18 13.20
C CYS A 146 -1.81 -16.76 14.16
N LEU A 147 -0.60 -16.19 14.24
CA LEU A 147 0.42 -16.61 15.19
C LEU A 147 -0.05 -16.41 16.64
N VAL A 148 -0.61 -15.25 16.96
CA VAL A 148 -1.21 -14.97 18.28
C VAL A 148 -2.29 -15.98 18.61
N LYS A 149 -3.19 -16.26 17.67
CA LYS A 149 -4.26 -17.27 17.83
C LYS A 149 -3.71 -18.67 18.05
N TYR A 150 -2.62 -19.04 17.38
CA TYR A 150 -1.98 -20.33 17.59
C TYR A 150 -1.62 -20.54 19.07
N PHE A 151 -0.93 -19.57 19.65
CA PHE A 151 -0.48 -19.68 21.04
C PHE A 151 -1.61 -19.55 22.08
N LEU A 152 -2.64 -18.75 21.79
CA LEU A 152 -3.78 -18.54 22.72
C LEU A 152 -4.86 -19.62 22.63
N ALA A 153 -5.00 -20.30 21.50
CA ALA A 153 -6.07 -21.29 21.27
C ALA A 153 -5.59 -22.75 21.44
N GLY A 154 -4.56 -22.99 22.24
CA GLY A 154 -4.05 -24.33 22.54
C GLY A 154 -3.30 -24.97 21.37
N GLU A 155 -2.49 -24.21 20.69
CA GLU A 155 -1.54 -24.66 19.66
C GLU A 155 -2.19 -25.41 18.47
N LYS A 156 -3.38 -24.96 18.03
CA LYS A 156 -4.10 -25.57 16.90
C LYS A 156 -3.39 -25.30 15.59
N LYS A 157 -2.92 -26.35 14.92
CA LYS A 157 -2.14 -26.30 13.66
C LYS A 157 -2.77 -25.45 12.55
N ARG A 158 -4.11 -25.38 12.45
CA ARG A 158 -4.81 -24.55 11.45
C ARG A 158 -4.37 -23.07 11.47
N TYR A 159 -3.98 -22.56 12.64
CA TYR A 159 -3.50 -21.19 12.74
C TYR A 159 -2.06 -21.04 12.24
N LEU A 160 -1.20 -22.08 12.39
CA LEU A 160 0.13 -22.07 11.76
C LEU A 160 0.03 -22.17 10.24
N THR A 161 -0.91 -23.00 9.72
CA THR A 161 -1.20 -23.04 8.28
C THR A 161 -1.67 -21.65 7.80
N GLY A 162 -2.63 -21.03 8.51
CA GLY A 162 -3.09 -19.67 8.20
C GLY A 162 -1.97 -18.63 8.24
N CYS A 163 -1.05 -18.74 9.21
CA CYS A 163 0.13 -17.89 9.32
C CYS A 163 1.06 -18.05 8.09
N GLY A 164 1.39 -19.29 7.70
CA GLY A 164 2.24 -19.56 6.55
C GLY A 164 1.60 -19.15 5.23
N LEU A 165 0.29 -19.40 5.05
CA LEU A 165 -0.44 -18.94 3.85
C LEU A 165 -0.51 -17.40 3.78
N ALA A 166 -0.80 -16.72 4.88
CA ALA A 166 -0.84 -15.26 4.93
C ALA A 166 0.53 -14.67 4.59
N LEU A 167 1.62 -15.21 5.17
CA LEU A 167 2.97 -14.78 4.83
C LEU A 167 3.31 -15.04 3.36
N SER A 168 2.88 -16.16 2.78
CA SER A 168 3.09 -16.44 1.35
C SER A 168 2.37 -15.42 0.47
N LEU A 169 1.14 -15.04 0.81
CA LEU A 169 0.38 -13.99 0.11
C LEU A 169 1.01 -12.61 0.32
N GLU A 170 1.60 -12.34 1.49
CA GLU A 170 2.37 -11.12 1.74
C GLU A 170 3.60 -11.03 0.84
N VAL A 171 4.32 -12.15 0.64
CA VAL A 171 5.46 -12.22 -0.30
C VAL A 171 5.02 -12.01 -1.75
N LEU A 172 3.85 -12.54 -2.15
CA LEU A 172 3.30 -12.26 -3.47
C LEU A 172 2.93 -10.78 -3.65
N ALA A 173 2.36 -10.17 -2.62
CA ALA A 173 2.04 -8.75 -2.64
C ALA A 173 3.32 -7.89 -2.69
N TYR A 174 4.33 -8.27 -1.92
CA TYR A 174 5.58 -7.54 -1.79
C TYR A 174 6.75 -8.53 -1.66
N PRO A 175 7.51 -8.84 -2.72
CA PRO A 175 8.53 -9.91 -2.71
C PRO A 175 9.59 -9.77 -1.62
N SER A 176 9.93 -8.54 -1.21
CA SER A 176 10.86 -8.29 -0.10
C SER A 176 10.40 -8.85 1.24
N MET A 177 9.12 -9.14 1.40
CA MET A 177 8.56 -9.74 2.63
C MET A 177 9.02 -11.17 2.87
N VAL A 178 9.74 -11.77 1.94
CA VAL A 178 10.46 -13.05 2.21
C VAL A 178 11.36 -12.95 3.44
N LEU A 179 11.87 -11.75 3.77
CA LEU A 179 12.66 -11.48 4.99
C LEU A 179 11.87 -11.70 6.28
N GLN A 180 10.53 -11.67 6.23
CA GLN A 180 9.68 -11.99 7.37
C GLN A 180 9.74 -13.46 7.77
N LEU A 181 10.03 -14.38 6.84
CA LEU A 181 10.06 -15.80 7.15
C LEU A 181 11.13 -16.15 8.19
N PRO A 182 12.43 -15.87 7.99
CA PRO A 182 13.44 -16.18 9.02
C PRO A 182 13.17 -15.44 10.33
N PHE A 183 12.69 -14.20 10.28
CA PHE A 183 12.33 -13.44 11.47
C PHE A 183 11.17 -14.11 12.23
N LEU A 184 10.10 -14.52 11.55
CA LEU A 184 8.93 -15.19 12.15
C LEU A 184 9.31 -16.54 12.75
N LEU A 185 10.17 -17.31 12.08
CA LEU A 185 10.68 -18.57 12.62
C LEU A 185 11.49 -18.34 13.90
N ALA A 186 12.30 -17.28 13.96
CA ALA A 186 13.01 -16.89 15.19
C ALA A 186 12.03 -16.51 16.30
N VAL A 187 10.97 -15.73 16.01
CA VAL A 187 9.92 -15.40 16.98
C VAL A 187 9.23 -16.65 17.51
N ILE A 188 8.83 -17.59 16.63
CA ILE A 188 8.23 -18.87 17.04
C ILE A 188 9.19 -19.63 17.95
N TRP A 189 10.47 -19.69 17.58
CA TRP A 189 11.50 -20.37 18.37
C TRP A 189 11.68 -19.78 19.76
N LEU A 190 11.64 -18.46 19.90
CA LEU A 190 11.79 -17.74 21.16
C LEU A 190 10.56 -17.84 22.08
N VAL A 191 9.36 -17.93 21.50
CA VAL A 191 8.10 -17.88 22.26
C VAL A 191 7.55 -19.27 22.56
N ALA A 192 7.74 -20.24 21.67
CA ALA A 192 7.26 -21.60 21.87
C ALA A 192 8.07 -22.30 22.97
N GLU A 193 7.39 -22.89 23.93
CA GLU A 193 8.02 -23.67 25.00
C GLU A 193 8.22 -25.12 24.57
N ARG A 194 7.22 -25.68 23.91
CA ARG A 194 7.19 -27.06 23.40
C ARG A 194 7.04 -27.02 21.87
N GLN A 195 7.39 -28.13 21.21
CA GLN A 195 7.21 -28.36 19.78
C GLN A 195 7.77 -27.23 18.86
N LYS A 196 8.81 -26.51 19.30
CA LYS A 196 9.46 -25.39 18.54
C LYS A 196 9.77 -25.78 17.10
N VAL A 197 10.52 -26.88 16.93
CA VAL A 197 10.92 -27.39 15.60
C VAL A 197 9.68 -27.69 14.76
N ARG A 198 8.68 -28.35 15.33
CA ARG A 198 7.45 -28.73 14.61
C ARG A 198 6.67 -27.51 14.13
N ALA A 199 6.57 -26.46 14.97
CA ALA A 199 5.89 -25.22 14.61
C ALA A 199 6.64 -24.47 13.50
N CYS A 200 7.97 -24.36 13.61
CA CYS A 200 8.81 -23.75 12.57
C CYS A 200 8.73 -24.51 11.25
N VAL A 201 8.88 -25.84 11.29
CA VAL A 201 8.78 -26.70 10.09
C VAL A 201 7.39 -26.61 9.45
N HIS A 202 6.33 -26.51 10.26
CA HIS A 202 4.98 -26.37 9.72
C HIS A 202 4.79 -25.05 8.95
N VAL A 203 5.23 -23.92 9.50
CA VAL A 203 5.14 -22.61 8.82
C VAL A 203 6.04 -22.59 7.58
N ALA A 204 7.32 -22.98 7.72
CA ALA A 204 8.26 -23.02 6.60
C ALA A 204 7.80 -23.99 5.50
N GLY A 205 7.27 -25.16 5.86
CA GLY A 205 6.70 -26.12 4.92
C GLY A 205 5.47 -25.60 4.19
N THR A 206 4.59 -24.85 4.88
CA THR A 206 3.45 -24.20 4.24
C THR A 206 3.92 -23.12 3.24
N CYS A 207 4.88 -22.29 3.62
CA CYS A 207 5.46 -21.29 2.73
C CYS A 207 6.16 -21.95 1.52
N LEU A 208 6.93 -23.00 1.74
CA LEU A 208 7.60 -23.74 0.67
C LEU A 208 6.60 -24.38 -0.29
N ALA A 209 5.53 -25.02 0.23
CA ALA A 209 4.49 -25.59 -0.61
C ALA A 209 3.79 -24.51 -1.46
N SER A 210 3.48 -23.35 -0.88
CA SER A 210 2.92 -22.21 -1.61
C SER A 210 3.87 -21.70 -2.69
N ALA A 211 5.16 -21.56 -2.38
CA ALA A 211 6.18 -21.13 -3.33
C ALA A 211 6.34 -22.15 -4.48
N LEU A 212 6.35 -23.44 -4.20
CA LEU A 212 6.45 -24.48 -5.23
C LEU A 212 5.23 -24.51 -6.15
N LEU A 213 4.03 -24.34 -5.61
CA LEU A 213 2.80 -24.22 -6.43
C LEU A 213 2.86 -23.00 -7.34
N TYR A 214 3.31 -21.88 -6.81
CA TYR A 214 3.41 -20.63 -7.52
C TYR A 214 4.47 -20.68 -8.63
N VAL A 215 5.69 -21.07 -8.29
CA VAL A 215 6.80 -21.23 -9.27
C VAL A 215 6.44 -22.30 -10.31
N GLY A 216 5.84 -23.41 -9.87
CA GLY A 216 5.37 -24.46 -10.77
C GLY A 216 4.38 -23.97 -11.81
N TYR A 217 3.45 -23.11 -11.41
CA TYR A 217 2.52 -22.47 -12.35
C TYR A 217 3.24 -21.70 -13.45
N PHE A 218 4.23 -20.86 -13.11
CA PHE A 218 4.99 -20.10 -14.12
C PHE A 218 5.87 -20.99 -15.00
N VAL A 219 6.56 -21.95 -14.40
CA VAL A 219 7.42 -22.88 -15.13
C VAL A 219 6.62 -23.66 -16.18
N LEU A 220 5.41 -24.07 -15.84
CA LEU A 220 4.55 -24.81 -16.79
C LEU A 220 3.96 -23.91 -17.88
N ARG A 221 3.75 -22.64 -17.59
CA ARG A 221 3.09 -21.71 -18.52
C ARG A 221 4.07 -21.00 -19.46
N ASP A 222 5.25 -20.61 -18.97
CA ASP A 222 6.12 -19.62 -19.62
C ASP A 222 7.48 -20.17 -20.11
N GLY A 223 7.55 -21.43 -20.46
CA GLY A 223 8.73 -21.98 -21.13
C GLY A 223 9.83 -22.51 -20.22
N GLY A 224 9.48 -22.84 -18.97
CA GLY A 224 10.37 -23.56 -18.07
C GLY A 224 11.18 -22.68 -17.14
N ILE A 225 12.05 -23.32 -16.33
CA ILE A 225 12.89 -22.65 -15.32
C ILE A 225 13.85 -21.63 -15.96
N SER A 226 14.41 -21.94 -17.13
CA SER A 226 15.33 -21.03 -17.84
C SER A 226 14.66 -19.74 -18.29
N GLY A 227 13.42 -19.81 -18.77
CA GLY A 227 12.61 -18.64 -19.12
C GLY A 227 12.33 -17.75 -17.91
N LEU A 228 11.91 -18.36 -16.79
CA LEU A 228 11.69 -17.66 -15.53
C LEU A 228 12.95 -16.92 -15.04
N ILE A 229 14.11 -17.61 -14.98
CA ILE A 229 15.37 -17.02 -14.54
C ILE A 229 15.79 -15.85 -15.47
N ALA A 230 15.67 -16.03 -16.78
CA ALA A 230 16.01 -14.99 -17.75
C ALA A 230 15.12 -13.75 -17.58
N THR A 231 13.80 -13.93 -17.32
CA THR A 231 12.89 -12.81 -17.13
C THR A 231 13.13 -12.11 -15.79
N VAL A 232 13.39 -12.83 -14.71
CA VAL A 232 13.79 -12.24 -13.44
C VAL A 232 15.08 -11.42 -13.59
N GLY A 233 16.06 -11.92 -14.34
CA GLY A 233 17.28 -11.18 -14.66
C GLY A 233 16.99 -9.88 -15.45
N ARG A 234 16.09 -9.94 -16.44
CA ARG A 234 15.65 -8.73 -17.17
C ARG A 234 14.92 -7.73 -16.28
N ILE A 235 14.00 -8.17 -15.41
CA ILE A 235 13.33 -7.29 -14.46
C ILE A 235 14.38 -6.55 -13.62
N ALA A 236 15.35 -7.26 -13.08
CA ALA A 236 16.41 -6.67 -12.24
C ALA A 236 17.31 -5.66 -12.98
N THR A 237 17.48 -5.82 -14.31
CA THR A 237 18.36 -4.95 -15.11
C THR A 237 17.63 -3.90 -15.94
N TRP A 238 16.34 -4.09 -16.22
CA TRP A 238 15.54 -3.20 -17.07
C TRP A 238 14.63 -2.25 -16.27
N ASP A 239 14.49 -2.48 -14.99
CA ASP A 239 13.66 -1.65 -14.13
C ASP A 239 14.37 -0.35 -13.75
N GLY A 240 14.34 0.63 -14.67
CA GLY A 240 14.96 1.93 -14.45
C GLY A 240 14.32 2.79 -13.35
N ALA A 241 13.11 2.45 -12.93
CA ALA A 241 12.45 3.15 -11.82
C ALA A 241 13.12 2.86 -10.47
N HIS A 242 13.81 1.72 -10.34
CA HIS A 242 14.50 1.31 -9.13
C HIS A 242 16.03 1.50 -9.20
N ASP A 243 16.57 1.98 -10.32
CA ASP A 243 18.01 2.17 -10.53
C ASP A 243 18.65 3.27 -9.66
N GLY A 244 17.87 4.09 -8.99
CA GLY A 244 18.36 5.34 -8.40
C GLY A 244 19.27 5.22 -7.18
N THR A 245 19.23 4.11 -6.43
CA THR A 245 20.03 3.99 -5.20
C THR A 245 20.22 2.53 -4.78
N THR A 246 21.34 1.93 -5.16
CA THR A 246 21.72 0.60 -4.70
C THR A 246 22.97 0.66 -3.79
N GLY A 247 23.17 -0.36 -2.98
CA GLY A 247 24.38 -0.53 -2.17
C GLY A 247 24.51 0.42 -0.98
N GLY A 248 25.74 0.88 -0.70
CA GLY A 248 26.07 1.67 0.49
C GLY A 248 25.36 3.01 0.58
N ALA A 249 25.11 3.67 -0.55
CA ALA A 249 24.38 4.94 -0.59
C ALA A 249 22.96 4.82 -0.05
N LYS A 250 22.27 3.71 -0.36
CA LYS A 250 20.92 3.45 0.12
C LYS A 250 20.87 3.26 1.63
N TRP A 251 21.82 2.49 2.18
CA TRP A 251 21.93 2.33 3.64
C TRP A 251 22.17 3.65 4.34
N LEU A 252 22.99 4.52 3.76
CA LEU A 252 23.22 5.86 4.31
C LEU A 252 21.93 6.67 4.36
N ILE A 253 21.12 6.66 3.29
CA ILE A 253 19.83 7.34 3.24
C ILE A 253 18.86 6.77 4.29
N ILE A 254 18.79 5.44 4.43
CA ILE A 254 17.95 4.79 5.46
C ILE A 254 18.40 5.23 6.87
N LEU A 255 19.70 5.24 7.15
CA LEU A 255 20.23 5.66 8.44
C LEU A 255 19.99 7.15 8.72
N GLN A 256 20.17 8.02 7.73
CA GLN A 256 19.85 9.45 7.84
C GLN A 256 18.37 9.68 8.17
N ASN A 257 17.48 9.01 7.45
CA ASN A 257 16.04 9.11 7.68
C ASN A 257 15.62 8.52 9.04
N ALA A 258 16.23 7.40 9.44
CA ALA A 258 16.05 6.84 10.78
C ALA A 258 16.52 7.83 11.86
N GLY A 259 17.65 8.51 11.63
CA GLY A 259 18.15 9.59 12.50
C GLY A 259 17.14 10.73 12.65
N VAL A 260 16.51 11.15 11.56
CA VAL A 260 15.44 12.18 11.60
C VAL A 260 14.27 11.73 12.48
N TYR A 261 13.77 10.49 12.29
CA TYR A 261 12.69 9.96 13.14
C TYR A 261 13.08 9.84 14.60
N LEU A 262 14.30 9.37 14.88
CA LEU A 262 14.81 9.26 16.24
C LEU A 262 14.93 10.63 16.93
N LEU A 263 15.45 11.64 16.24
CA LEU A 263 15.55 13.01 16.77
C LEU A 263 14.17 13.60 17.08
N TRP A 264 13.21 13.50 16.16
CA TRP A 264 11.84 13.96 16.38
C TRP A 264 11.17 13.21 17.53
N THR A 265 11.31 11.88 17.56
CA THR A 265 10.74 11.06 18.63
C THR A 265 11.36 11.42 19.99
N ALA A 266 12.67 11.59 20.04
CA ALA A 266 13.37 12.02 21.26
C ALA A 266 12.91 13.41 21.72
N ALA A 267 12.82 14.38 20.81
CA ALA A 267 12.32 15.72 21.12
C ALA A 267 10.89 15.67 21.70
N ILE A 268 9.99 14.91 21.10
CA ILE A 268 8.62 14.71 21.60
C ILE A 268 8.64 14.04 22.98
N CYS A 269 9.47 13.02 23.19
CA CYS A 269 9.57 12.35 24.48
C CYS A 269 10.11 13.29 25.57
N VAL A 270 11.07 14.17 25.24
CA VAL A 270 11.55 15.21 26.18
C VAL A 270 10.45 16.17 26.55
N VAL A 271 9.70 16.68 25.57
CA VAL A 271 8.54 17.56 25.83
C VAL A 271 7.49 16.83 26.68
N ALA A 272 7.17 15.59 26.34
CA ALA A 272 6.23 14.78 27.11
C ALA A 272 6.71 14.55 28.55
N PHE A 273 8.02 14.31 28.74
CA PHE A 273 8.63 14.20 30.08
C PHE A 273 8.48 15.49 30.89
N LEU A 274 8.80 16.63 30.29
CA LEU A 274 8.66 17.94 30.94
C LEU A 274 7.21 18.24 31.33
N VAL A 275 6.26 17.99 30.44
CA VAL A 275 4.84 18.13 30.71
C VAL A 275 4.41 17.25 31.90
N ASN A 276 4.81 15.99 31.92
CA ASN A 276 4.42 15.07 32.99
C ASN A 276 5.07 15.45 34.33
N LYS A 277 6.34 15.85 34.35
CA LYS A 277 7.07 16.16 35.56
C LYS A 277 6.72 17.53 36.12
N VAL A 278 6.62 18.55 35.27
CA VAL A 278 6.44 19.96 35.69
C VAL A 278 4.97 20.33 35.84
N ILE A 279 4.13 19.95 34.87
CA ILE A 279 2.73 20.35 34.82
C ILE A 279 1.85 19.35 35.57
N LEU A 280 1.97 18.04 35.25
CA LEU A 280 1.10 17.01 35.80
C LEU A 280 1.60 16.43 37.12
N LYS A 281 2.82 16.70 37.52
CA LYS A 281 3.47 16.26 38.79
C LYS A 281 3.26 14.77 39.10
N LYS A 282 3.40 13.90 38.06
CA LYS A 282 3.14 12.46 38.17
C LYS A 282 4.18 11.74 39.03
N GLU A 283 3.70 10.77 39.83
CA GLU A 283 4.52 9.87 40.63
C GLU A 283 5.34 8.92 39.75
N LYS A 284 6.48 8.41 40.30
CA LYS A 284 7.45 7.63 39.53
C LYS A 284 6.89 6.38 38.86
N GLU A 285 5.97 5.66 39.51
CA GLU A 285 5.43 4.38 38.99
C GLU A 285 4.59 4.53 37.72
N LEU A 286 3.86 5.64 37.58
CA LEU A 286 3.02 5.93 36.43
C LEU A 286 3.70 6.80 35.38
N LEU A 287 4.91 7.28 35.69
CA LEU A 287 5.57 8.31 34.87
C LEU A 287 5.86 7.81 33.46
N PHE A 288 6.40 6.60 33.29
CA PHE A 288 6.79 6.07 31.97
C PHE A 288 5.59 5.85 31.06
N VAL A 289 4.48 5.28 31.57
CA VAL A 289 3.25 5.09 30.78
C VAL A 289 2.65 6.45 30.41
N SER A 290 2.63 7.40 31.36
CA SER A 290 2.08 8.73 31.11
C SER A 290 2.93 9.55 30.12
N ILE A 291 4.25 9.40 30.14
CA ILE A 291 5.14 10.00 29.13
C ILE A 291 4.84 9.44 27.75
N ALA A 292 4.69 8.12 27.63
CA ALA A 292 4.36 7.49 26.35
C ALA A 292 3.00 7.94 25.81
N ASP A 293 1.96 7.95 26.66
CA ASP A 293 0.63 8.45 26.29
C ASP A 293 0.69 9.93 25.84
N CYS A 294 1.40 10.78 26.58
CA CYS A 294 1.59 12.18 26.25
C CYS A 294 2.37 12.37 24.93
N ALA A 295 3.44 11.60 24.74
CA ALA A 295 4.22 11.64 23.50
C ALA A 295 3.37 11.27 22.27
N VAL A 296 2.52 10.25 22.37
CA VAL A 296 1.58 9.88 21.32
C VAL A 296 0.61 11.02 21.01
N LEU A 297 0.01 11.64 22.04
CA LEU A 297 -0.92 12.77 21.86
C LEU A 297 -0.23 13.98 21.19
N ILE A 298 0.99 14.33 21.62
CA ILE A 298 1.77 15.41 21.00
C ILE A 298 2.07 15.06 19.53
N SER A 299 2.49 13.83 19.26
CA SER A 299 2.79 13.41 17.88
C SER A 299 1.57 13.44 16.96
N CYS A 300 0.38 13.11 17.48
CA CYS A 300 -0.88 13.26 16.76
C CYS A 300 -1.15 14.73 16.42
N GLY A 301 -0.96 15.64 17.38
CA GLY A 301 -1.12 17.07 17.15
C GLY A 301 -0.14 17.62 16.10
N VAL A 302 1.13 17.26 16.19
CA VAL A 302 2.16 17.61 15.19
C VAL A 302 1.79 17.07 13.81
N GLN A 303 1.31 15.83 13.76
CA GLN A 303 0.89 15.21 12.50
C GLN A 303 -0.30 15.93 11.85
N LEU A 304 -1.29 16.33 12.64
CA LEU A 304 -2.41 17.11 12.15
C LEU A 304 -2.00 18.47 11.61
N ILE A 305 -1.08 19.17 12.30
CA ILE A 305 -0.49 20.42 11.78
C ILE A 305 0.19 20.17 10.43
N PHE A 306 0.98 19.11 10.33
CA PHE A 306 1.70 18.76 9.12
C PHE A 306 0.76 18.52 7.92
N TRP A 307 -0.33 17.78 8.12
CA TRP A 307 -1.27 17.47 7.06
C TRP A 307 -2.20 18.65 6.72
N VAL A 308 -2.78 19.29 7.74
CA VAL A 308 -3.86 20.27 7.54
C VAL A 308 -3.31 21.69 7.34
N VAL A 309 -2.33 22.11 8.15
CA VAL A 309 -1.81 23.49 8.11
C VAL A 309 -0.73 23.63 7.05
N LEU A 310 0.21 22.67 7.00
CA LEU A 310 1.31 22.68 6.03
C LEU A 310 0.94 22.03 4.69
N ASN A 311 -0.27 21.53 4.55
CA ASN A 311 -0.82 20.85 3.37
C ASN A 311 0.13 19.81 2.78
N ARG A 312 0.81 19.01 3.64
CA ARG A 312 1.69 17.94 3.20
C ARG A 312 0.91 16.66 2.99
N GLY A 313 1.24 15.96 1.92
CA GLY A 313 0.56 14.71 1.57
C GLY A 313 0.62 13.64 2.67
N TYR A 314 -0.41 12.81 2.72
CA TYR A 314 -0.52 11.71 3.67
C TYR A 314 0.67 10.74 3.62
N GLU A 315 1.34 10.59 2.50
CA GLU A 315 2.47 9.65 2.34
C GLU A 315 3.76 10.12 3.02
N TYR A 316 3.84 11.37 3.48
CA TYR A 316 5.07 11.91 4.04
C TYR A 316 5.03 11.95 5.58
N LEU A 317 6.15 11.59 6.18
CA LEU A 317 6.48 11.77 7.59
C LEU A 317 5.35 11.36 8.56
N HIS A 318 5.19 10.07 8.78
CA HIS A 318 4.23 9.56 9.77
C HIS A 318 4.85 9.50 11.19
N LEU A 319 5.07 10.66 11.77
CA LEU A 319 5.71 10.79 13.09
C LEU A 319 4.92 10.08 14.20
N HIS A 320 3.59 10.16 14.15
CA HIS A 320 2.71 9.47 15.11
C HIS A 320 2.86 7.94 15.06
N VAL A 321 3.18 7.37 13.89
CA VAL A 321 3.48 5.93 13.76
C VAL A 321 4.79 5.60 14.46
N ALA A 322 5.86 6.36 14.19
CA ALA A 322 7.16 6.13 14.79
C ALA A 322 7.13 6.25 16.33
N VAL A 323 6.48 7.30 16.83
CA VAL A 323 6.31 7.50 18.29
C VAL A 323 5.47 6.37 18.89
N MET A 324 4.43 5.90 18.19
CA MET A 324 3.58 4.82 18.68
C MET A 324 4.31 3.47 18.72
N LEU A 325 5.21 3.18 17.77
CA LEU A 325 6.06 1.97 17.84
C LEU A 325 6.97 2.00 19.05
N VAL A 326 7.62 3.14 19.32
CA VAL A 326 8.47 3.33 20.51
C VAL A 326 7.64 3.23 21.80
N ALA A 327 6.47 3.87 21.83
CA ALA A 327 5.54 3.77 22.96
C ALA A 327 5.11 2.32 23.21
N GLY A 328 4.88 1.53 22.15
CA GLY A 328 4.53 0.11 22.24
C GLY A 328 5.62 -0.71 22.94
N VAL A 329 6.89 -0.46 22.66
CA VAL A 329 8.00 -1.08 23.39
C VAL A 329 7.94 -0.71 24.87
N ASN A 330 7.74 0.56 25.19
CA ASN A 330 7.59 1.02 26.57
C ASN A 330 6.39 0.39 27.28
N TYR A 331 5.24 0.28 26.62
CA TYR A 331 4.04 -0.37 27.18
C TYR A 331 4.28 -1.84 27.50
N TYR A 332 5.04 -2.55 26.66
CA TYR A 332 5.44 -3.92 26.96
C TYR A 332 6.24 -4.02 28.25
N PHE A 333 7.24 -3.14 28.45
CA PHE A 333 8.06 -3.16 29.66
C PHE A 333 7.30 -2.74 30.91
N CYS A 334 6.27 -1.92 30.78
CA CYS A 334 5.38 -1.51 31.88
C CYS A 334 4.20 -2.48 32.10
N GLY A 335 3.94 -3.42 31.20
CA GLY A 335 2.81 -4.34 31.22
C GLY A 335 3.11 -5.70 31.85
N LYS A 336 2.22 -6.65 31.63
CA LYS A 336 2.27 -8.02 32.21
C LYS A 336 3.40 -8.88 31.69
N ARG A 337 3.95 -8.61 30.49
CA ARG A 337 5.02 -9.36 29.82
C ARG A 337 4.72 -10.85 29.65
N GLU A 338 3.46 -11.21 29.57
CA GLU A 338 3.01 -12.58 29.32
C GLU A 338 3.27 -12.98 27.85
N LYS A 339 2.97 -14.21 27.49
CA LYS A 339 3.19 -14.74 26.15
C LYS A 339 2.47 -13.96 25.03
N PRO A 340 1.20 -13.53 25.20
CA PRO A 340 0.52 -12.70 24.20
C PRO A 340 1.21 -11.35 23.96
N GLU A 341 1.61 -10.67 25.05
CA GLU A 341 2.29 -9.36 24.95
C GLU A 341 3.67 -9.51 24.31
N ARG A 342 4.39 -10.60 24.61
CA ARG A 342 5.67 -10.91 23.96
C ARG A 342 5.50 -11.11 22.44
N LEU A 343 4.42 -11.78 22.02
CA LEU A 343 4.10 -11.94 20.60
C LEU A 343 3.75 -10.61 19.93
N LEU A 344 2.95 -9.75 20.58
CA LEU A 344 2.65 -8.43 20.06
C LEU A 344 3.90 -7.57 19.90
N LEU A 345 4.84 -7.64 20.84
CA LEU A 345 6.12 -6.94 20.73
C LEU A 345 6.95 -7.52 19.58
N LEU A 346 7.22 -8.84 19.61
CA LEU A 346 8.17 -9.45 18.68
C LEU A 346 7.56 -9.55 17.27
N ALA A 347 6.44 -10.26 17.08
CA ALA A 347 5.86 -10.45 15.77
C ALA A 347 5.12 -9.18 15.27
N GLY A 348 4.44 -8.44 16.15
CA GLY A 348 3.70 -7.25 15.81
C GLY A 348 4.61 -6.05 15.58
N ILE A 349 5.22 -5.49 16.63
CA ILE A 349 5.98 -4.24 16.55
C ILE A 349 7.31 -4.44 15.80
N LEU A 350 8.15 -5.38 16.24
CA LEU A 350 9.44 -5.62 15.58
C LEU A 350 9.25 -6.20 14.18
N GLY A 351 8.23 -7.06 13.96
CA GLY A 351 7.85 -7.53 12.63
C GLY A 351 7.47 -6.38 11.70
N THR A 352 6.76 -5.37 12.19
CA THR A 352 6.44 -4.15 11.42
C THR A 352 7.72 -3.41 11.03
N VAL A 353 8.71 -3.30 11.91
CA VAL A 353 10.01 -2.68 11.60
C VAL A 353 10.75 -3.50 10.54
N VAL A 354 10.74 -4.83 10.63
CA VAL A 354 11.35 -5.72 9.61
C VAL A 354 10.65 -5.56 8.26
N SER A 355 9.31 -5.48 8.21
CA SER A 355 8.57 -5.17 6.98
C SER A 355 9.00 -3.84 6.38
N LEU A 356 9.04 -2.79 7.19
CA LEU A 356 9.44 -1.45 6.77
C LEU A 356 10.86 -1.42 6.19
N LEU A 357 11.80 -2.08 6.85
CA LEU A 357 13.18 -2.20 6.36
C LEU A 357 13.22 -3.00 5.05
N GLY A 358 12.46 -4.09 4.94
CA GLY A 358 12.35 -4.88 3.72
C GLY A 358 11.85 -4.04 2.53
N ILE A 359 10.85 -3.19 2.74
CA ILE A 359 10.36 -2.26 1.73
C ILE A 359 11.48 -1.29 1.34
N CYS A 360 12.10 -0.63 2.31
CA CYS A 360 13.13 0.38 2.05
C CYS A 360 14.38 -0.18 1.35
N ILE A 361 14.79 -1.41 1.66
CA ILE A 361 16.01 -2.02 1.10
C ILE A 361 15.84 -2.40 -0.36
N LEU A 362 14.68 -2.98 -0.73
CA LEU A 362 14.46 -3.58 -2.05
C LEU A 362 13.60 -2.73 -3.00
N THR A 363 13.27 -1.49 -2.62
CA THR A 363 12.57 -0.53 -3.49
C THR A 363 13.29 0.81 -3.54
N ASN A 364 12.84 1.73 -4.38
CA ASN A 364 13.31 3.11 -4.43
C ASN A 364 12.75 3.98 -3.28
N LEU A 365 11.81 3.47 -2.48
CA LEU A 365 11.21 4.20 -1.38
C LEU A 365 12.23 4.45 -0.26
N ASN A 366 12.17 5.63 0.32
CA ASN A 366 12.92 5.96 1.52
C ASN A 366 12.06 5.80 2.78
N LEU A 367 12.69 5.80 3.94
CA LEU A 367 12.00 5.58 5.22
C LEU A 367 10.95 6.66 5.52
N LEU A 368 11.15 7.92 5.08
CA LEU A 368 10.22 9.02 5.34
C LEU A 368 8.88 8.82 4.63
N VAL A 369 8.92 8.28 3.41
CA VAL A 369 7.73 7.98 2.62
C VAL A 369 7.10 6.65 3.03
N SER A 370 7.93 5.67 3.41
CA SER A 370 7.44 4.31 3.67
C SER A 370 6.83 4.13 5.06
N THR A 371 6.95 5.10 5.97
CA THR A 371 6.50 4.92 7.38
C THR A 371 4.98 4.70 7.50
N ALA A 372 4.20 5.13 6.52
CA ALA A 372 2.76 4.81 6.45
C ALA A 372 2.49 3.30 6.42
N HIS A 373 3.37 2.51 5.80
CA HIS A 373 3.29 1.03 5.77
C HIS A 373 3.47 0.41 7.16
N ALA A 374 4.14 1.11 8.08
CA ALA A 374 4.30 0.69 9.47
C ALA A 374 3.07 1.00 10.35
N GLY A 375 2.02 1.58 9.80
CA GLY A 375 0.81 1.98 10.54
C GLY A 375 0.15 0.82 11.31
N VAL A 376 0.22 -0.40 10.78
CA VAL A 376 -0.34 -1.58 11.47
C VAL A 376 0.33 -1.86 12.82
N GLY A 377 1.58 -1.48 13.00
CA GLY A 377 2.29 -1.59 14.29
C GLY A 377 1.63 -0.78 15.41
N MET A 378 0.90 0.29 15.07
CA MET A 378 0.12 1.06 16.06
C MET A 378 -0.97 0.20 16.70
N VAL A 379 -1.60 -0.70 15.95
CA VAL A 379 -2.65 -1.60 16.48
C VAL A 379 -2.05 -2.52 17.54
N PHE A 380 -0.87 -3.07 17.30
CA PHE A 380 -0.18 -3.93 18.26
C PHE A 380 0.30 -3.15 19.49
N ALA A 381 0.78 -1.92 19.28
CA ALA A 381 1.14 -1.02 20.38
C ALA A 381 -0.07 -0.64 21.25
N VAL A 382 -1.23 -0.40 20.65
CA VAL A 382 -2.50 -0.15 21.37
C VAL A 382 -2.90 -1.37 22.18
N LEU A 383 -2.80 -2.58 21.64
CA LEU A 383 -3.09 -3.81 22.39
C LEU A 383 -2.14 -3.97 23.59
N LEU A 384 -0.86 -3.63 23.43
CA LEU A 384 0.10 -3.59 24.56
C LEU A 384 -0.25 -2.52 25.58
N ARG A 385 -0.72 -1.35 25.14
CA ARG A 385 -1.19 -0.30 26.09
C ARG A 385 -2.38 -0.78 26.94
N ASN A 386 -3.30 -1.54 26.36
CA ASN A 386 -4.44 -2.09 27.09
C ASN A 386 -4.03 -3.14 28.16
N SER A 387 -2.88 -3.80 27.98
CA SER A 387 -2.37 -4.78 28.95
C SER A 387 -1.47 -4.18 30.02
N CYS A 388 -1.19 -2.87 30.00
CA CYS A 388 -0.46 -2.19 31.05
C CYS A 388 -1.26 -2.19 32.36
N ILE A 389 -0.61 -2.64 33.45
CA ILE A 389 -1.19 -2.64 34.78
C ILE A 389 -1.09 -1.23 35.36
N VAL A 390 -2.24 -0.66 35.73
CA VAL A 390 -2.33 0.64 36.40
C VAL A 390 -3.23 0.45 37.62
N HIS A 391 -2.83 1.01 38.78
CA HIS A 391 -3.54 0.81 40.06
C HIS A 391 -4.98 1.30 40.08
N ASP A 392 -5.32 2.32 39.28
CA ASP A 392 -6.69 2.79 39.11
C ASP A 392 -7.25 2.36 37.76
N GLU A 393 -8.00 1.26 37.73
CA GLU A 393 -8.57 0.69 36.52
C GLU A 393 -9.53 1.62 35.78
N ASP A 394 -10.36 2.39 36.51
CA ASP A 394 -11.38 3.27 35.89
C ASP A 394 -10.73 4.53 35.27
N ASP A 395 -9.79 5.15 35.95
CA ASP A 395 -9.01 6.28 35.41
C ASP A 395 -8.14 5.85 34.22
N ASN A 396 -7.49 4.69 34.35
CA ASN A 396 -6.71 4.13 33.25
C ASN A 396 -7.60 3.86 32.02
N ARG A 397 -8.77 3.25 32.20
CA ARG A 397 -9.73 2.98 31.11
C ARG A 397 -10.12 4.26 30.37
N LYS A 398 -10.41 5.35 31.09
CA LYS A 398 -10.76 6.65 30.51
C LYS A 398 -9.58 7.27 29.75
N LYS A 399 -8.37 7.18 30.27
CA LYS A 399 -7.14 7.67 29.61
C LYS A 399 -6.86 6.92 28.33
N VAL A 400 -6.92 5.59 28.37
CA VAL A 400 -6.75 4.75 27.17
C VAL A 400 -7.83 5.08 26.14
N PHE A 401 -9.09 5.19 26.54
CA PHE A 401 -10.17 5.59 25.63
C PHE A 401 -9.88 6.94 24.96
N ALA A 402 -9.47 7.95 25.73
CA ALA A 402 -9.16 9.28 25.19
C ALA A 402 -7.98 9.22 24.21
N LEU A 403 -6.91 8.51 24.57
CA LEU A 403 -5.73 8.31 23.69
C LEU A 403 -6.13 7.69 22.36
N LEU A 404 -6.90 6.59 22.40
CA LEU A 404 -7.35 5.88 21.21
C LEU A 404 -8.32 6.71 20.37
N ALA A 405 -9.19 7.48 21.01
CA ALA A 405 -10.11 8.38 20.31
C ALA A 405 -9.35 9.48 19.54
N VAL A 406 -8.32 10.08 20.16
CA VAL A 406 -7.47 11.08 19.48
C VAL A 406 -6.68 10.44 18.34
N LEU A 407 -6.08 9.28 18.55
CA LEU A 407 -5.35 8.56 17.49
C LEU A 407 -6.28 8.22 16.31
N CYS A 408 -7.47 7.71 16.59
CA CYS A 408 -8.47 7.42 15.57
C CYS A 408 -8.89 8.69 14.81
N LEU A 409 -9.14 9.79 15.52
CA LEU A 409 -9.49 11.08 14.92
C LEU A 409 -8.37 11.61 14.03
N THR A 410 -7.11 11.48 14.46
CA THR A 410 -5.94 11.87 13.67
C THR A 410 -5.92 11.14 12.33
N LEU A 411 -6.14 9.82 12.32
CA LEU A 411 -6.20 9.03 11.11
C LEU A 411 -7.39 9.42 10.22
N ILE A 412 -8.56 9.63 10.81
CA ILE A 412 -9.76 10.07 10.09
C ILE A 412 -9.52 11.41 9.39
N VAL A 413 -8.94 12.38 10.10
CA VAL A 413 -8.65 13.72 9.56
C VAL A 413 -7.61 13.63 8.45
N GLY A 414 -6.52 12.89 8.64
CA GLY A 414 -5.50 12.68 7.61
C GLY A 414 -6.09 12.11 6.32
N LYS A 415 -6.87 11.03 6.43
CA LYS A 415 -7.55 10.40 5.30
C LYS A 415 -8.63 11.28 4.66
N GLY A 416 -9.41 11.94 5.49
CA GLY A 416 -10.55 12.75 5.02
C GLY A 416 -10.13 14.05 4.36
N TYR A 417 -9.07 14.69 4.86
CA TYR A 417 -8.65 16.00 4.41
C TYR A 417 -7.70 15.94 3.21
N THR A 418 -6.66 15.09 3.27
CA THR A 418 -5.66 15.00 2.20
C THR A 418 -6.20 14.20 1.02
N MET A 419 -5.79 14.59 -0.18
CA MET A 419 -6.16 13.94 -1.42
C MET A 419 -4.92 13.74 -2.29
N ARG A 420 -4.70 12.51 -2.76
CA ARG A 420 -3.67 12.24 -3.75
C ARG A 420 -4.23 12.52 -5.14
N GLN A 421 -3.49 13.26 -5.90
CA GLN A 421 -3.67 13.39 -7.33
C GLN A 421 -2.46 12.75 -8.02
N SER A 422 -2.59 12.45 -9.30
CA SER A 422 -1.59 11.70 -10.05
C SER A 422 -0.16 12.23 -9.89
N ARG A 423 0.03 13.54 -9.77
CA ARG A 423 1.36 14.19 -9.62
C ARG A 423 1.58 14.82 -8.25
N ASP A 424 0.54 15.35 -7.63
CA ASP A 424 0.63 16.18 -6.44
C ASP A 424 -0.38 15.78 -5.37
N PHE A 425 -0.23 16.39 -4.19
CA PHE A 425 -1.20 16.29 -3.11
C PHE A 425 -2.01 17.58 -3.03
N SER A 426 -3.30 17.42 -2.83
CA SER A 426 -4.23 18.52 -2.60
C SER A 426 -5.14 18.19 -1.42
N ASN A 427 -6.02 19.10 -1.10
CA ASN A 427 -7.08 18.87 -0.13
C ASN A 427 -8.45 18.83 -0.82
N VAL A 428 -9.46 18.32 -0.10
CA VAL A 428 -10.82 18.19 -0.63
C VAL A 428 -11.51 19.52 -0.91
N LEU A 429 -10.95 20.65 -0.44
CA LEU A 429 -11.53 22.00 -0.60
C LEU A 429 -11.07 22.69 -1.89
N GLU A 430 -10.04 22.17 -2.56
CA GLU A 430 -9.59 22.68 -3.85
C GLU A 430 -10.58 22.34 -4.98
N SER A 431 -10.51 23.10 -6.07
CA SER A 431 -11.38 22.87 -7.25
C SER A 431 -11.20 21.47 -7.80
N LYS A 432 -12.30 20.74 -7.94
CA LYS A 432 -12.35 19.35 -8.38
C LYS A 432 -13.36 19.16 -9.50
N ALA A 433 -13.09 18.17 -10.35
CA ALA A 433 -13.99 17.74 -11.39
C ALA A 433 -14.12 16.20 -11.42
N ARG A 434 -15.19 15.74 -12.04
CA ARG A 434 -15.50 14.31 -12.15
C ARG A 434 -14.99 13.74 -13.47
N LEU A 435 -14.40 12.56 -13.42
CA LEU A 435 -14.15 11.73 -14.58
C LEU A 435 -15.48 11.12 -15.04
N LEU A 436 -15.85 11.35 -16.29
CA LEU A 436 -17.17 11.00 -16.79
C LEU A 436 -17.21 9.63 -17.45
N TYR A 437 -16.08 9.20 -18.02
CA TYR A 437 -16.01 8.07 -18.95
C TYR A 437 -14.93 7.06 -18.52
N GLY A 438 -14.89 5.93 -19.20
CA GLY A 438 -13.82 4.94 -19.12
C GLY A 438 -13.63 4.29 -17.76
N PRO A 439 -12.49 3.66 -17.51
CA PRO A 439 -12.22 2.89 -16.29
C PRO A 439 -12.33 3.69 -15.00
N ALA A 440 -11.96 4.96 -15.02
CA ALA A 440 -12.00 5.86 -13.87
C ALA A 440 -13.31 6.67 -13.75
N ALA A 441 -14.35 6.34 -14.54
CA ALA A 441 -15.63 7.01 -14.48
C ALA A 441 -16.19 7.06 -13.04
N GLY A 442 -16.61 8.25 -12.63
CA GLY A 442 -17.12 8.52 -11.27
C GLY A 442 -16.06 8.98 -10.28
N CYS A 443 -14.77 8.82 -10.55
CA CYS A 443 -13.71 9.38 -9.72
C CYS A 443 -13.70 10.92 -9.82
N ILE A 444 -13.26 11.56 -8.74
CA ILE A 444 -13.14 13.01 -8.61
C ILE A 444 -11.67 13.36 -8.43
N THR A 445 -11.14 14.18 -9.31
CA THR A 445 -9.73 14.63 -9.28
C THR A 445 -9.65 16.13 -9.50
N ASP A 446 -8.45 16.69 -9.73
CA ASP A 446 -8.30 18.11 -10.11
C ASP A 446 -8.96 18.39 -11.48
N PHE A 447 -9.24 19.66 -11.70
CA PHE A 447 -9.96 20.10 -12.89
C PHE A 447 -9.19 19.78 -14.18
N ASP A 448 -7.89 20.04 -14.20
CA ASP A 448 -7.06 19.88 -15.41
C ASP A 448 -6.93 18.40 -15.80
N THR A 449 -6.62 17.54 -14.83
CA THR A 449 -6.58 16.08 -15.06
C THR A 449 -7.93 15.56 -15.56
N ALA A 450 -9.04 16.01 -14.99
CA ALA A 450 -10.36 15.57 -15.40
C ALA A 450 -10.71 16.08 -16.81
N GLN A 451 -10.34 17.30 -17.15
CA GLN A 451 -10.55 17.86 -18.49
C GLN A 451 -9.78 17.06 -19.55
N ILE A 452 -8.49 16.82 -19.34
CA ILE A 452 -7.67 16.05 -20.26
C ILE A 452 -8.26 14.64 -20.45
N TYR A 453 -8.53 13.95 -19.36
CA TYR A 453 -9.05 12.58 -19.39
C TYR A 453 -10.36 12.46 -20.17
N ASN A 454 -11.33 13.33 -19.87
CA ASN A 454 -12.65 13.30 -20.52
C ASN A 454 -12.55 13.66 -22.02
N ARG A 455 -11.72 14.66 -22.38
CA ARG A 455 -11.54 15.04 -23.78
C ARG A 455 -10.83 13.98 -24.61
N VAL A 456 -9.84 13.34 -24.03
CA VAL A 456 -9.14 12.22 -24.70
C VAL A 456 -10.11 11.05 -24.91
N TYR A 457 -10.96 10.73 -23.94
CA TYR A 457 -11.95 9.69 -24.10
C TYR A 457 -12.94 9.99 -25.24
N GLU A 458 -13.51 11.20 -25.27
CA GLU A 458 -14.43 11.63 -26.32
C GLU A 458 -13.79 11.53 -27.72
N MET A 459 -12.52 11.87 -27.85
CA MET A 459 -11.78 11.70 -29.10
C MET A 459 -11.54 10.21 -29.43
N TRP A 460 -11.23 9.40 -28.40
CA TRP A 460 -10.96 7.98 -28.60
C TRP A 460 -12.16 7.22 -29.14
N GLU A 461 -13.38 7.62 -28.79
CA GLU A 461 -14.62 7.05 -29.36
C GLU A 461 -14.75 7.25 -30.88
N THR A 462 -13.94 8.11 -31.48
CA THR A 462 -13.92 8.31 -32.94
C THR A 462 -12.99 7.37 -33.70
N VAL A 463 -12.22 6.55 -32.98
CA VAL A 463 -11.22 5.63 -33.54
C VAL A 463 -11.50 4.24 -32.99
N ASP A 464 -11.48 3.23 -33.84
CA ASP A 464 -11.59 1.82 -33.42
C ASP A 464 -10.19 1.25 -33.18
N LEU A 465 -9.83 1.05 -31.92
CA LEU A 465 -8.56 0.48 -31.50
C LEU A 465 -8.71 -0.87 -30.79
N GLN A 466 -9.88 -1.49 -30.93
CA GLN A 466 -10.16 -2.76 -30.28
C GLN A 466 -9.12 -3.81 -30.68
N ASP A 467 -8.53 -4.46 -29.68
CA ASP A 467 -7.48 -5.46 -29.83
C ASP A 467 -6.18 -4.99 -30.52
N ALA A 468 -6.04 -3.71 -30.90
CA ALA A 468 -4.79 -3.17 -31.40
C ALA A 468 -3.69 -3.24 -30.33
N ASN A 469 -2.45 -3.43 -30.77
CA ASN A 469 -1.28 -3.27 -29.91
C ASN A 469 -1.00 -1.77 -29.72
N LEU A 470 -1.41 -1.23 -28.62
CA LEU A 470 -1.30 0.20 -28.30
C LEU A 470 -0.05 0.50 -27.49
N LEU A 471 0.64 1.55 -27.88
CA LEU A 471 1.73 2.17 -27.17
C LEU A 471 1.30 3.56 -26.68
N VAL A 472 1.20 3.77 -25.38
CA VAL A 472 0.96 5.09 -24.82
C VAL A 472 2.28 5.74 -24.42
N VAL A 473 2.54 6.92 -24.98
CA VAL A 473 3.72 7.75 -24.69
C VAL A 473 3.29 8.95 -23.87
N SER A 474 3.64 8.98 -22.60
CA SER A 474 3.30 10.08 -21.70
C SER A 474 4.52 10.56 -20.93
N GLU A 475 4.55 11.81 -20.51
CA GLU A 475 5.63 12.36 -19.69
C GLU A 475 5.65 11.77 -18.28
N SER A 476 4.52 11.26 -17.83
CA SER A 476 4.33 10.88 -16.45
C SER A 476 3.78 9.46 -16.35
N VAL A 477 4.52 8.64 -15.64
CA VAL A 477 4.04 7.34 -15.13
C VAL A 477 2.82 7.52 -14.20
N ASN A 478 2.54 8.76 -13.77
CA ASN A 478 1.56 9.12 -12.74
C ASN A 478 0.26 9.70 -13.31
N SER A 479 0.02 9.53 -14.59
CA SER A 479 -1.16 10.11 -15.26
C SER A 479 -2.24 9.04 -15.42
N PRO A 480 -3.54 9.37 -15.31
CA PRO A 480 -4.62 8.46 -15.70
C PRO A 480 -4.53 7.98 -17.15
N MET A 481 -3.55 8.50 -17.93
CA MET A 481 -3.28 8.13 -19.32
C MET A 481 -2.96 6.63 -19.50
N ASN A 482 -2.39 5.97 -18.51
CA ASN A 482 -2.17 4.52 -18.60
C ASN A 482 -3.49 3.73 -18.69
N THR A 483 -4.63 4.29 -18.28
CA THR A 483 -5.93 3.64 -18.47
C THR A 483 -6.46 3.75 -19.90
N TRP A 484 -5.82 4.52 -20.78
CA TRP A 484 -6.20 4.60 -22.19
C TRP A 484 -6.18 3.24 -22.89
N TYR A 485 -5.29 2.33 -22.49
CA TYR A 485 -5.32 0.94 -22.97
C TYR A 485 -6.65 0.23 -22.79
N MET A 486 -7.45 0.67 -21.83
CA MET A 486 -8.72 0.04 -21.47
C MET A 486 -9.93 0.70 -22.15
N PHE A 487 -9.75 1.81 -22.86
CA PHE A 487 -10.85 2.51 -23.52
C PHE A 487 -11.49 1.64 -24.58
N ASP A 488 -10.68 1.06 -25.47
CA ASP A 488 -11.11 0.13 -26.52
C ASP A 488 -10.57 -1.29 -26.31
N GLU A 489 -10.28 -1.66 -25.09
CA GLU A 489 -9.70 -2.96 -24.76
C GLU A 489 -8.42 -3.32 -25.54
N SER A 490 -7.57 -2.33 -25.83
CA SER A 490 -6.32 -2.51 -26.56
C SER A 490 -5.34 -3.43 -25.83
N SER A 491 -4.42 -4.05 -26.56
CA SER A 491 -3.30 -4.80 -26.00
C SER A 491 -2.13 -3.87 -25.65
N ILE A 492 -1.39 -4.18 -24.58
CA ILE A 492 -0.26 -3.36 -24.13
C ILE A 492 1.04 -3.83 -24.77
N CYS A 493 1.81 -2.91 -25.34
CA CYS A 493 3.06 -3.17 -26.05
C CYS A 493 4.31 -3.08 -25.20
N HIS A 494 4.25 -2.51 -24.01
CA HIS A 494 5.42 -2.31 -23.15
C HIS A 494 5.86 -3.57 -22.44
N TYR A 495 7.15 -3.67 -22.12
CA TYR A 495 7.65 -4.70 -21.22
C TYR A 495 7.33 -4.39 -19.75
N SER A 496 7.30 -3.12 -19.38
CA SER A 496 6.90 -2.63 -18.05
C SER A 496 6.26 -1.25 -18.14
N ILE A 497 5.15 -1.06 -17.45
CA ILE A 497 4.43 0.23 -17.36
C ILE A 497 5.12 1.25 -16.47
N ILE A 498 5.92 0.81 -15.50
CA ILE A 498 6.70 1.70 -14.63
C ILE A 498 7.79 2.43 -15.40
N ASN A 499 8.31 1.80 -16.45
CA ASN A 499 9.34 2.45 -17.21
C ASN A 499 8.78 3.66 -17.93
N PRO A 500 9.44 4.79 -17.76
CA PRO A 500 8.98 6.00 -18.37
C PRO A 500 8.90 5.81 -19.86
N SER A 501 7.96 6.41 -20.36
CA SER A 501 7.61 6.87 -21.64
C SER A 501 8.76 7.17 -22.59
N PHE A 502 10.01 7.14 -22.18
CA PHE A 502 11.15 7.39 -23.06
C PHE A 502 11.74 6.06 -23.49
N TYR A 503 11.53 5.75 -24.72
CA TYR A 503 11.86 4.51 -25.40
C TYR A 503 13.34 4.42 -25.61
N ASP A 504 13.90 3.45 -24.93
CA ASP A 504 15.29 3.08 -25.11
C ASP A 504 15.41 1.78 -25.91
N GLU A 505 16.65 1.34 -26.12
CA GLU A 505 16.97 0.10 -26.81
C GLU A 505 16.34 -1.15 -26.14
N ARG A 506 15.94 -1.06 -24.86
CA ARG A 506 15.31 -2.15 -24.13
C ARG A 506 13.93 -2.46 -24.70
N LEU A 507 13.14 -1.44 -25.03
CA LEU A 507 11.82 -1.63 -25.64
C LEU A 507 11.95 -2.23 -27.05
N LEU A 508 12.87 -1.75 -27.86
CA LEU A 508 13.17 -2.34 -29.18
C LEU A 508 13.64 -3.80 -29.06
N THR A 509 14.45 -4.09 -28.05
CA THR A 509 14.88 -5.47 -27.76
C THR A 509 13.69 -6.34 -27.35
N TYR A 510 12.76 -5.81 -26.55
CA TYR A 510 11.54 -6.52 -26.19
C TYR A 510 10.69 -6.87 -27.40
N TRP A 511 10.47 -5.95 -28.34
CA TRP A 511 9.71 -6.25 -29.57
C TRP A 511 10.44 -7.20 -30.52
N LYS A 512 11.78 -7.19 -30.54
CA LYS A 512 12.55 -8.22 -31.26
C LYS A 512 12.35 -9.62 -30.66
N MET A 513 12.22 -9.72 -29.34
CA MET A 513 11.92 -11.00 -28.68
C MET A 513 10.45 -11.41 -28.83
N PHE A 514 9.55 -10.45 -28.87
CA PHE A 514 8.10 -10.64 -28.94
C PHE A 514 7.49 -9.80 -30.07
N PRO A 515 7.70 -10.19 -31.36
CA PRO A 515 7.24 -9.38 -32.50
C PRO A 515 5.72 -9.14 -32.51
N ALA A 516 4.93 -10.08 -31.97
CA ALA A 516 3.48 -9.92 -31.82
C ALA A 516 3.09 -8.80 -30.83
N LYS A 517 4.02 -8.23 -30.09
CA LYS A 517 3.82 -7.09 -29.18
C LYS A 517 4.29 -5.75 -29.78
N ALA A 518 4.77 -5.74 -31.01
CA ALA A 518 5.09 -4.47 -31.68
C ALA A 518 3.81 -3.62 -31.81
N PRO A 519 3.87 -2.30 -31.62
CA PRO A 519 2.67 -1.46 -31.63
C PRO A 519 2.06 -1.39 -33.04
N ASP A 520 0.75 -1.47 -33.10
CA ASP A 520 -0.06 -1.13 -34.28
C ASP A 520 -0.42 0.37 -34.22
N VAL A 521 -0.59 0.89 -32.99
CA VAL A 521 -0.94 2.28 -32.71
C VAL A 521 -0.04 2.87 -31.64
N ILE A 522 0.35 4.13 -31.83
CA ILE A 522 1.12 4.91 -30.86
C ILE A 522 0.28 6.13 -30.47
N ALA A 523 -0.05 6.24 -29.20
CA ALA A 523 -0.73 7.41 -28.63
C ALA A 523 0.27 8.26 -27.85
N VAL A 524 0.46 9.51 -28.28
CA VAL A 524 1.40 10.44 -27.66
C VAL A 524 0.65 11.49 -26.88
N GLU A 525 0.90 11.58 -25.57
CA GLU A 525 0.39 12.69 -24.75
C GLU A 525 0.98 14.02 -25.29
N CYS A 526 0.12 15.03 -25.39
CA CYS A 526 0.49 16.38 -25.77
C CYS A 526 0.19 17.35 -24.63
N SER A 527 1.06 18.32 -24.47
CA SER A 527 0.83 19.50 -23.64
C SER A 527 0.76 20.73 -24.56
N GLU A 528 -0.36 21.45 -24.51
CA GLU A 528 -0.60 22.59 -25.38
C GLU A 528 -0.43 22.28 -26.88
N GLY A 529 -0.86 21.10 -27.30
CA GLY A 529 -0.76 20.62 -28.67
C GLY A 529 0.64 20.18 -29.10
N GLN A 530 1.63 20.25 -28.23
CA GLN A 530 2.98 19.74 -28.49
C GLN A 530 3.20 18.42 -27.76
N PRO A 531 3.87 17.43 -28.39
CA PRO A 531 4.26 16.20 -27.72
C PRO A 531 5.07 16.46 -26.46
N VAL A 532 4.90 15.61 -25.46
CA VAL A 532 5.68 15.71 -24.21
C VAL A 532 7.19 15.69 -24.47
N PRO A 533 8.01 16.41 -23.67
CA PRO A 533 9.45 16.52 -23.90
C PRO A 533 10.16 15.17 -24.09
N GLY A 534 10.96 15.07 -25.14
CA GLY A 534 11.69 13.84 -25.50
C GLY A 534 10.91 12.84 -26.37
N ALA A 535 9.59 12.90 -26.37
CA ALA A 535 8.75 12.05 -27.22
C ALA A 535 8.97 12.33 -28.71
N ASP A 536 9.15 13.59 -29.10
CA ASP A 536 9.36 14.01 -30.49
C ASP A 536 10.53 13.30 -31.16
N LYS A 537 11.70 13.31 -30.55
CA LYS A 537 12.90 12.70 -31.16
C LYS A 537 12.74 11.22 -31.34
N TRP A 538 12.14 10.56 -30.34
CA TRP A 538 11.95 9.12 -30.39
C TRP A 538 10.89 8.73 -31.42
N ILE A 539 9.75 9.44 -31.41
CA ILE A 539 8.66 9.17 -32.35
C ILE A 539 9.09 9.42 -33.77
N MET A 540 9.75 10.54 -34.05
CA MET A 540 10.23 10.83 -35.39
C MET A 540 11.20 9.76 -35.86
N LYS A 541 12.14 9.35 -35.03
CA LYS A 541 13.04 8.25 -35.36
C LYS A 541 12.30 6.95 -35.61
N TYR A 542 11.42 6.55 -34.70
CA TYR A 542 10.74 5.25 -34.77
C TYR A 542 9.69 5.22 -35.88
N VAL A 543 8.87 6.25 -35.99
CA VAL A 543 7.77 6.34 -36.96
C VAL A 543 8.29 6.57 -38.39
N THR A 544 9.34 7.40 -38.57
CA THR A 544 9.81 7.75 -39.91
C THR A 544 10.98 6.89 -40.42
N GLU A 545 11.85 6.43 -39.51
CA GLU A 545 13.05 5.67 -39.91
C GLU A 545 12.87 4.16 -39.88
N GLU A 546 12.06 3.62 -38.97
CA GLU A 546 11.92 2.17 -38.79
C GLU A 546 10.58 1.62 -39.27
N PHE A 547 9.50 2.41 -39.25
CA PHE A 547 8.16 1.98 -39.60
C PHE A 547 7.34 3.09 -40.26
N ASP A 548 6.53 2.74 -41.25
CA ASP A 548 5.64 3.67 -41.94
C ASP A 548 4.35 3.92 -41.15
N TYR A 549 4.43 4.70 -40.08
CA TYR A 549 3.24 5.14 -39.33
C TYR A 549 2.66 6.42 -39.93
N THR A 550 1.35 6.45 -40.07
CA THR A 550 0.60 7.63 -40.48
C THR A 550 -0.07 8.29 -39.27
N GLN A 551 0.06 9.60 -39.12
CA GLN A 551 -0.69 10.34 -38.13
C GLN A 551 -2.18 10.35 -38.50
N ILE A 552 -3.03 9.79 -37.65
CA ILE A 552 -4.49 9.65 -37.90
C ILE A 552 -5.32 10.66 -37.10
N VAL A 553 -4.81 11.10 -35.95
CA VAL A 553 -5.51 12.05 -35.09
C VAL A 553 -4.50 13.04 -34.51
N GLU A 554 -4.89 14.32 -34.49
CA GLU A 554 -4.18 15.37 -33.78
C GLU A 554 -5.16 16.17 -32.92
N SER A 555 -4.86 16.25 -31.64
CA SER A 555 -5.62 17.07 -30.70
C SER A 555 -4.68 17.85 -29.79
N TYR A 556 -5.24 18.77 -29.00
CA TYR A 556 -4.50 19.52 -27.99
C TYR A 556 -3.81 18.64 -26.94
N PHE A 557 -4.37 17.42 -26.67
CA PHE A 557 -3.96 16.54 -25.59
C PHE A 557 -3.31 15.23 -26.04
N VAL A 558 -3.52 14.82 -27.29
CA VAL A 558 -2.97 13.56 -27.81
C VAL A 558 -2.81 13.56 -29.32
N ARG A 559 -1.77 12.89 -29.80
CA ARG A 559 -1.60 12.50 -31.22
C ARG A 559 -1.63 11.00 -31.33
N LEU A 560 -2.34 10.47 -32.32
CA LEU A 560 -2.34 9.05 -32.65
C LEU A 560 -1.65 8.82 -33.98
N TYR A 561 -0.78 7.84 -34.00
CA TYR A 561 -0.09 7.34 -35.18
C TYR A 561 -0.48 5.87 -35.38
N MET A 562 -0.88 5.48 -36.58
CA MET A 562 -1.26 4.12 -36.93
C MET A 562 -0.35 3.62 -38.04
N ARG A 563 0.01 2.33 -37.96
CA ARG A 563 0.82 1.63 -38.94
C ARG A 563 -0.02 1.14 -40.11
#